data_1156c4ff21382ea769cf35e0b251291b
#
_entry.id   1156c4ff21382ea769cf35e0b251291b
#
_cell.length_a   1.000
_cell.length_b   1.000
_cell.length_c   1.000
_cell.angle_alpha   90.00
_cell.angle_beta   90.00
_cell.angle_gamma   90.00
#
_symmetry.space_group_name_H-M   'P 1'
#
loop_
_entity.id
_entity.type
_entity.pdbx_description
1 polymer ?
#
loop_
_entity_poly.entity_id
_entity_poly.type
_entity_poly.pdbx_seq_one_letter_code
_entity_poly.pdbx_strand_id
1 'polypeptide(L)'
;MSLGLYLHIPYCFSKCRYCDFYSAPGQRGVPRAYVDALLRELSRFAPDAPLRPDTLYFGGGTPSLLDPADAARLIAAAQPLPGAEITLEANPETVTEDSLRAFREAGVNRISFGVQSARDSQLKTLGRSEEHTSELQSRE
;
A
#
# COMPACT_ATOMS: atom_id res chain seq x y z
N MET A 1 10.17 15.31 16.85
CA MET A 1 9.49 14.04 17.12
C MET A 1 9.05 13.42 15.82
N SER A 2 9.34 12.13 15.61
CA SER A 2 8.99 11.50 14.36
C SER A 2 7.65 10.79 14.47
N LEU A 3 6.92 10.77 13.37
CA LEU A 3 5.62 10.13 13.30
C LEU A 3 5.56 9.25 12.07
N GLY A 4 5.25 7.99 12.27
CA GLY A 4 5.02 7.08 11.17
C GLY A 4 3.53 6.81 11.05
N LEU A 5 3.03 6.91 9.83
CA LEU A 5 1.62 6.66 9.56
C LEU A 5 1.50 5.42 8.68
N TYR A 6 0.69 4.47 9.13
CA TYR A 6 0.44 3.23 8.40
C TYR A 6 -1.01 3.21 7.94
N LEU A 7 -1.21 3.10 6.65
CA LEU A 7 -2.55 2.98 6.09
C LEU A 7 -2.74 1.54 5.62
N HIS A 8 -3.75 0.88 6.18
CA HIS A 8 -3.99 -0.53 5.91
C HIS A 8 -4.98 -0.68 4.77
N ILE A 9 -4.57 -1.39 3.73
CA ILE A 9 -5.39 -1.62 2.55
C ILE A 9 -5.64 -3.12 2.44
N PRO A 10 -6.72 -3.63 3.03
CA PRO A 10 -6.95 -5.07 3.14
C PRO A 10 -7.64 -5.67 1.91
N TYR A 11 -7.16 -5.34 0.73
CA TYR A 11 -7.73 -5.86 -0.51
C TYR A 11 -6.64 -6.55 -1.29
N CYS A 12 -6.97 -7.71 -1.86
CA CYS A 12 -6.00 -8.56 -2.52
C CYS A 12 -6.28 -8.65 -4.00
N PHE A 13 -5.19 -8.79 -4.75
CA PHE A 13 -5.27 -8.91 -6.19
C PHE A 13 -6.02 -10.16 -6.60
N SER A 14 -5.61 -11.30 -6.09
CA SER A 14 -6.26 -12.55 -6.43
C SER A 14 -7.08 -13.00 -5.25
N LYS A 15 -8.21 -13.61 -5.58
CA LYS A 15 -9.09 -14.12 -4.56
C LYS A 15 -8.46 -15.37 -3.97
N CYS A 16 -7.99 -15.28 -2.77
CA CYS A 16 -7.46 -16.43 -2.08
C CYS A 16 -8.38 -16.75 -0.91
N ARG A 17 -8.14 -17.89 -0.29
CA ARG A 17 -9.01 -18.33 0.78
C ARG A 17 -9.02 -17.35 1.94
N TYR A 18 -7.92 -16.70 2.16
CA TYR A 18 -7.81 -15.79 3.29
C TYR A 18 -8.44 -14.45 3.02
N CYS A 19 -8.65 -14.12 1.76
CA CYS A 19 -9.09 -12.79 1.37
C CYS A 19 -10.54 -12.74 0.95
N ASP A 20 -11.25 -13.85 1.02
CA ASP A 20 -12.63 -13.88 0.55
C ASP A 20 -13.53 -12.95 1.32
N PHE A 21 -13.16 -12.63 2.55
CA PHE A 21 -13.97 -11.71 3.34
C PHE A 21 -14.01 -10.31 2.78
N TYR A 22 -12.96 -9.91 2.09
CA TYR A 22 -12.74 -8.51 1.79
C TYR A 22 -13.07 -8.16 0.37
N SER A 23 -13.33 -9.13 -0.46
CA SER A 23 -13.60 -8.81 -1.85
C SER A 23 -14.92 -9.42 -2.27
N ALA A 24 -15.81 -8.57 -2.75
CA ALA A 24 -17.05 -9.04 -3.33
C ALA A 24 -16.75 -9.67 -4.68
N PRO A 25 -17.57 -10.62 -5.12
CA PRO A 25 -17.38 -11.21 -6.44
C PRO A 25 -17.35 -10.13 -7.51
N GLY A 26 -16.38 -10.23 -8.37
CA GLY A 26 -16.25 -9.29 -9.47
C GLY A 26 -15.64 -7.96 -9.12
N GLN A 27 -15.38 -7.72 -7.85
CA GLN A 27 -14.79 -6.46 -7.45
C GLN A 27 -13.30 -6.46 -7.70
N ARG A 28 -12.81 -5.38 -8.27
CA ARG A 28 -11.39 -5.19 -8.51
C ARG A 28 -10.99 -3.84 -7.97
N GLY A 29 -9.85 -3.81 -7.31
CA GLY A 29 -9.37 -2.57 -6.75
C GLY A 29 -9.98 -2.30 -5.40
N VAL A 30 -9.70 -1.13 -4.88
CA VAL A 30 -10.12 -0.72 -3.54
C VAL A 30 -11.34 0.15 -3.68
N PRO A 31 -12.43 -0.18 -2.98
CA PRO A 31 -13.64 0.64 -3.10
C PRO A 31 -13.40 2.06 -2.64
N ARG A 32 -14.01 2.99 -3.34
CA ARG A 32 -13.88 4.40 -2.95
C ARG A 32 -14.42 4.64 -1.55
N ALA A 33 -15.45 3.89 -1.16
CA ALA A 33 -16.01 4.03 0.17
C ALA A 33 -14.97 3.73 1.24
N TYR A 34 -14.08 2.77 0.99
CA TYR A 34 -13.02 2.47 1.93
C TYR A 34 -12.03 3.63 2.02
N VAL A 35 -11.66 4.18 0.87
CA VAL A 35 -10.77 5.33 0.84
C VAL A 35 -11.40 6.51 1.59
N ASP A 36 -12.67 6.75 1.38
CA ASP A 36 -13.36 7.83 2.08
C ASP A 36 -13.38 7.60 3.58
N ALA A 37 -13.51 6.35 4.01
CA ALA A 37 -13.45 6.04 5.42
C ALA A 37 -12.07 6.33 6.01
N LEU A 38 -11.02 6.00 5.27
CA LEU A 38 -9.67 6.33 5.72
C LEU A 38 -9.48 7.84 5.83
N LEU A 39 -10.03 8.58 4.87
CA LEU A 39 -9.92 10.03 4.93
C LEU A 39 -10.61 10.59 6.17
N ARG A 40 -11.76 10.02 6.51
CA ARG A 40 -12.45 10.43 7.73
C ARG A 40 -11.64 10.11 8.97
N GLU A 41 -10.98 8.95 8.99
CA GLU A 41 -10.15 8.60 10.12
C GLU A 41 -8.98 9.56 10.28
N LEU A 42 -8.36 9.93 9.18
CA LEU A 42 -7.26 10.88 9.25
C LEU A 42 -7.73 12.21 9.86
N SER A 43 -8.92 12.66 9.47
CA SER A 43 -9.47 13.89 10.04
C SER A 43 -9.71 13.76 11.54
N ARG A 44 -10.14 12.58 11.97
CA ARG A 44 -10.45 12.38 13.37
C ARG A 44 -9.21 12.36 14.24
N PHE A 45 -8.11 11.81 13.71
CA PHE A 45 -6.86 11.79 14.48
C PHE A 45 -6.26 13.16 14.63
N ALA A 46 -6.49 14.06 13.69
CA ALA A 46 -5.88 15.37 13.74
C ALA A 46 -6.88 16.42 13.28
N PRO A 47 -7.90 16.68 14.11
CA PRO A 47 -8.96 17.60 13.68
C PRO A 47 -8.50 19.04 13.53
N ASP A 48 -7.47 19.44 14.25
CA ASP A 48 -7.06 20.84 14.26
C ASP A 48 -5.86 21.11 13.37
N ALA A 49 -5.11 20.06 13.01
CA ALA A 49 -3.89 20.23 12.22
C ALA A 49 -3.57 18.92 11.53
N PRO A 50 -2.89 18.96 10.39
CA PRO A 50 -2.50 17.74 9.70
C PRO A 50 -1.50 16.95 10.50
N LEU A 51 -1.44 15.63 10.24
CA LEU A 51 -0.57 14.74 10.97
C LEU A 51 0.90 14.99 10.68
N ARG A 52 1.22 15.32 9.44
CA ARG A 52 2.58 15.62 8.99
C ARG A 52 3.57 14.53 9.37
N PRO A 53 3.32 13.29 8.91
CA PRO A 53 4.24 12.20 9.21
C PRO A 53 5.56 12.35 8.46
N ASP A 54 6.63 11.77 9.02
CA ASP A 54 7.88 11.69 8.29
C ASP A 54 8.02 10.36 7.58
N THR A 55 7.15 9.38 7.86
CA THR A 55 7.02 8.18 7.03
C THR A 55 5.55 7.86 6.87
N LEU A 56 5.21 7.42 5.67
CA LEU A 56 3.85 7.01 5.34
C LEU A 56 3.94 5.68 4.61
N TYR A 57 3.20 4.69 5.08
CA TYR A 57 3.32 3.34 4.55
C TYR A 57 1.94 2.81 4.20
N PHE A 58 1.75 2.43 2.94
CA PHE A 58 0.55 1.75 2.50
C PHE A 58 0.83 0.26 2.49
N GLY A 59 0.21 -0.46 3.41
CA GLY A 59 0.45 -1.90 3.53
C GLY A 59 -0.84 -2.67 3.63
N GLY A 60 -0.72 -3.97 3.76
CA GLY A 60 -1.86 -4.85 3.92
C GLY A 60 -1.91 -5.89 2.83
N GLY A 61 -3.06 -6.05 2.18
CA GLY A 61 -3.22 -7.04 1.13
C GLY A 61 -2.40 -6.68 -0.10
N THR A 62 -2.96 -5.83 -0.93
CA THR A 62 -2.26 -5.39 -2.14
C THR A 62 -2.56 -3.90 -2.34
N PRO A 63 -1.83 -3.03 -1.64
CA PRO A 63 -2.09 -1.59 -1.75
C PRO A 63 -1.98 -1.04 -3.15
N SER A 64 -1.23 -1.68 -4.03
CA SER A 64 -1.12 -1.21 -5.41
C SER A 64 -2.42 -1.37 -6.19
N LEU A 65 -3.44 -1.97 -5.59
CA LEU A 65 -4.78 -1.97 -6.19
C LEU A 65 -5.49 -0.64 -6.04
N LEU A 66 -4.97 0.26 -5.21
CA LEU A 66 -5.53 1.60 -5.12
C LEU A 66 -5.44 2.30 -6.46
N ASP A 67 -6.46 3.09 -6.76
CA ASP A 67 -6.35 4.05 -7.85
C ASP A 67 -5.29 5.07 -7.43
N PRO A 68 -4.32 5.38 -8.29
CA PRO A 68 -3.32 6.39 -7.91
C PRO A 68 -3.93 7.72 -7.49
N ALA A 69 -5.08 8.09 -8.05
CA ALA A 69 -5.76 9.31 -7.62
C ALA A 69 -6.21 9.21 -6.16
N ASP A 70 -6.65 8.03 -5.74
CA ASP A 70 -7.04 7.84 -4.36
C ASP A 70 -5.83 7.85 -3.43
N ALA A 71 -4.73 7.28 -3.88
CA ALA A 71 -3.48 7.37 -3.11
C ALA A 71 -3.07 8.82 -2.94
N ALA A 72 -3.20 9.62 -3.99
CA ALA A 72 -2.88 11.03 -3.92
C ALA A 72 -3.76 11.76 -2.89
N ARG A 73 -5.05 11.41 -2.86
CA ARG A 73 -5.96 12.01 -1.88
C ARG A 73 -5.54 11.69 -0.45
N LEU A 74 -5.15 10.45 -0.21
CA LEU A 74 -4.73 10.05 1.13
C LEU A 74 -3.43 10.72 1.53
N ILE A 75 -2.48 10.80 0.61
CA ILE A 75 -1.21 11.47 0.89
C ILE A 75 -1.44 12.95 1.16
N ALA A 76 -2.30 13.58 0.35
CA ALA A 76 -2.59 15.00 0.55
C ALA A 76 -3.25 15.24 1.91
N ALA A 77 -4.11 14.34 2.33
CA ALA A 77 -4.79 14.49 3.62
C ALA A 77 -3.81 14.35 4.79
N ALA A 78 -2.82 13.48 4.65
CA ALA A 78 -1.83 13.29 5.71
C ALA A 78 -0.82 14.43 5.77
N GLN A 79 -0.58 15.10 4.66
CA GLN A 79 0.37 16.20 4.54
C GLN A 79 1.74 15.82 5.13
N PRO A 80 2.41 14.84 4.53
CA PRO A 80 3.70 14.42 5.06
C PRO A 80 4.72 15.56 5.04
N LEU A 81 5.70 15.44 5.91
CA LEU A 81 6.77 16.42 5.96
C LEU A 81 7.58 16.37 4.67
N PRO A 82 8.23 17.49 4.32
CA PRO A 82 9.14 17.46 3.18
C PRO A 82 10.21 16.39 3.37
N GLY A 83 10.46 15.61 2.34
CA GLY A 83 11.44 14.54 2.43
C GLY A 83 10.91 13.26 3.08
N ALA A 84 9.63 13.20 3.39
CA ALA A 84 9.06 12.01 4.01
C ALA A 84 9.18 10.80 3.08
N GLU A 85 9.39 9.64 3.68
CA GLU A 85 9.40 8.40 2.94
C GLU A 85 7.97 7.90 2.80
N ILE A 86 7.52 7.74 1.56
CA ILE A 86 6.14 7.33 1.27
C ILE A 86 6.20 6.04 0.49
N THR A 87 5.87 4.95 1.16
CA THR A 87 6.03 3.60 0.63
C THR A 87 4.68 2.99 0.27
N LEU A 88 4.66 2.33 -0.87
CA LEU A 88 3.50 1.56 -1.31
C LEU A 88 3.93 0.12 -1.51
N GLU A 89 3.28 -0.80 -0.80
CA GLU A 89 3.47 -2.21 -1.08
C GLU A 89 2.77 -2.56 -2.38
N ALA A 90 3.44 -3.29 -3.23
CA ALA A 90 2.94 -3.60 -4.55
C ALA A 90 3.14 -5.06 -4.88
N ASN A 91 2.20 -5.60 -5.63
CA ASN A 91 2.35 -6.91 -6.25
C ASN A 91 2.80 -6.67 -7.68
N PRO A 92 3.89 -7.29 -8.10
CA PRO A 92 4.38 -7.05 -9.47
C PRO A 92 3.33 -7.31 -10.54
N GLU A 93 2.37 -8.19 -10.26
CA GLU A 93 1.35 -8.51 -11.25
C GLU A 93 0.26 -7.46 -11.36
N THR A 94 0.20 -6.52 -10.41
CA THR A 94 -0.84 -5.50 -10.44
C THR A 94 -0.35 -4.16 -10.93
N VAL A 95 0.95 -4.01 -11.18
CA VAL A 95 1.48 -2.71 -11.56
C VAL A 95 1.99 -2.75 -12.99
N THR A 96 1.89 -1.62 -13.63
CA THR A 96 2.48 -1.39 -14.94
C THR A 96 3.40 -0.20 -14.82
N GLU A 97 4.16 0.05 -15.88
CA GLU A 97 5.00 1.23 -15.89
C GLU A 97 4.18 2.50 -15.72
N ASP A 98 3.01 2.53 -16.38
CA ASP A 98 2.14 3.69 -16.27
C ASP A 98 1.60 3.87 -14.86
N SER A 99 1.18 2.79 -14.22
CA SER A 99 0.64 2.92 -12.87
C SER A 99 1.73 3.32 -11.88
N LEU A 100 2.93 2.79 -12.05
CA LEU A 100 4.04 3.18 -11.17
C LEU A 100 4.35 4.65 -11.32
N ARG A 101 4.32 5.16 -12.56
CA ARG A 101 4.53 6.57 -12.79
C ARG A 101 3.44 7.40 -12.13
N ALA A 102 2.20 6.94 -12.21
CA ALA A 102 1.09 7.65 -11.60
C ALA A 102 1.19 7.66 -10.08
N PHE A 103 1.62 6.55 -9.48
CA PHE A 103 1.84 6.53 -8.04
C PHE A 103 2.96 7.48 -7.64
N ARG A 104 3.99 7.55 -8.44
CA ARG A 104 5.06 8.49 -8.14
C ARG A 104 4.55 9.93 -8.18
N GLU A 105 3.75 10.25 -9.18
CA GLU A 105 3.17 11.58 -9.26
C GLU A 105 2.22 11.87 -8.11
N ALA A 106 1.60 10.82 -7.57
CA ALA A 106 0.73 10.96 -6.42
C ALA A 106 1.50 11.27 -5.14
N GLY A 107 2.80 10.97 -5.11
CA GLY A 107 3.61 11.24 -3.95
C GLY A 107 4.38 10.05 -3.43
N VAL A 108 4.13 8.86 -3.96
CA VAL A 108 4.83 7.66 -3.54
C VAL A 108 6.28 7.74 -4.03
N ASN A 109 7.24 7.53 -3.13
CA ASN A 109 8.64 7.59 -3.51
C ASN A 109 9.40 6.32 -3.18
N ARG A 110 8.70 5.27 -2.75
CA ARG A 110 9.32 3.99 -2.44
C ARG A 110 8.32 2.90 -2.70
N ILE A 111 8.76 1.85 -3.41
CA ILE A 111 7.90 0.70 -3.69
C ILE A 111 8.50 -0.52 -2.98
N SER A 112 7.66 -1.23 -2.27
CA SER A 112 8.06 -2.48 -1.63
C SER A 112 7.33 -3.60 -2.35
N PHE A 113 8.07 -4.42 -3.10
CA PHE A 113 7.46 -5.52 -3.84
C PHE A 113 7.35 -6.75 -2.96
N GLY A 114 6.12 -7.25 -2.83
CA GLY A 114 5.88 -8.48 -2.13
C GLY A 114 5.62 -9.58 -3.14
N VAL A 115 6.37 -10.64 -3.04
CA VAL A 115 6.20 -11.77 -3.96
C VAL A 115 5.73 -13.01 -3.24
N GLN A 116 5.16 -12.81 -2.07
CA GLN A 116 4.90 -13.93 -1.21
C GLN A 116 3.74 -14.81 -1.66
N SER A 117 2.64 -14.23 -2.00
CA SER A 117 1.43 -15.02 -2.09
C SER A 117 1.49 -16.09 -3.17
N ALA A 118 1.70 -15.67 -4.40
CA ALA A 118 1.64 -16.59 -5.51
C ALA A 118 2.81 -17.54 -5.54
N ARG A 119 3.83 -17.24 -4.79
CA ARG A 119 5.07 -18.00 -4.86
C ARG A 119 5.45 -18.66 -3.57
N ASP A 120 4.57 -18.66 -2.59
CA ASP A 120 4.92 -19.17 -1.29
C ASP A 120 5.46 -20.59 -1.35
N SER A 121 4.77 -21.47 -2.08
CA SER A 121 5.21 -22.84 -2.17
C SER A 121 6.58 -22.94 -2.84
N GLN A 122 6.79 -22.14 -3.87
CA GLN A 122 8.09 -22.14 -4.54
C GLN A 122 9.18 -21.58 -3.66
N LEU A 123 8.87 -20.53 -2.94
CA LEU A 123 9.85 -19.93 -2.05
C LEU A 123 10.27 -20.90 -0.97
N LYS A 124 9.32 -21.62 -0.41
CA LYS A 124 9.62 -22.59 0.61
C LYS A 124 10.44 -23.73 0.05
N THR A 125 10.15 -24.16 -1.15
CA THR A 125 10.90 -25.22 -1.78
C THR A 125 12.34 -24.82 -1.99
N LEU A 126 12.56 -23.57 -2.35
CA LEU A 126 13.91 -23.10 -2.60
C LEU A 126 14.69 -22.82 -1.34
N GLY A 127 14.03 -22.83 -0.22
CA GLY A 127 14.73 -22.72 1.04
C GLY A 127 14.87 -21.30 1.53
N ARG A 128 15.74 -20.50 0.97
CA ARG A 128 16.00 -19.18 1.53
C ARG A 128 15.39 -18.06 0.76
N SER A 129 14.44 -18.36 -0.07
CA SER A 129 13.84 -17.30 -0.89
C SER A 129 13.06 -16.31 -0.06
N GLU A 130 12.49 -16.76 1.04
CA GLU A 130 11.76 -15.86 1.91
C GLU A 130 12.65 -14.79 2.50
N GLU A 131 13.82 -15.20 2.96
CA GLU A 131 14.78 -14.24 3.47
C GLU A 131 15.17 -13.26 2.39
N HIS A 132 15.41 -13.78 1.22
CA HIS A 132 15.81 -12.94 0.11
C HIS A 132 14.71 -11.93 -0.23
N THR A 133 13.48 -12.40 -0.19
CA THR A 133 12.35 -11.49 -0.46
C THR A 133 12.27 -10.39 0.58
N SER A 134 12.47 -10.74 1.83
CA SER A 134 12.45 -9.75 2.90
C SER A 134 13.54 -8.71 2.71
N GLU A 135 14.72 -9.14 2.30
CA GLU A 135 15.80 -8.21 2.03
C GLU A 135 15.45 -7.24 0.92
N LEU A 136 14.86 -7.77 -0.14
CA LEU A 136 14.45 -6.90 -1.24
C LEU A 136 13.45 -5.87 -0.79
N GLN A 137 12.50 -6.27 0.02
CA GLN A 137 11.51 -5.34 0.53
C GLN A 137 12.13 -4.25 1.38
N SER A 138 13.12 -4.60 2.17
CA SER A 138 13.72 -3.60 3.04
C SER A 138 14.61 -2.63 2.27
N ARG A 139 15.03 -2.99 1.07
CA ARG A 139 15.85 -2.09 0.27
C ARG A 139 15.05 -1.14 -0.57
N GLU A 140 13.80 -1.47 -0.82
CA GLU A 140 12.99 -0.63 -1.66
C GLU A 140 12.72 0.69 -1.02
#